data_7f7c7a29d391175483bbc03d1e4cb1a3
#
_entry.id   7f7c7a29d391175483bbc03d1e4cb1a3
#
_cell.length_a   1.000
_cell.length_b   1.000
_cell.length_c   1.000
_cell.angle_alpha   90.00
_cell.angle_beta   90.00
_cell.angle_gamma   90.00
#
_symmetry.space_group_name_H-M   'P 1'
#
loop_
_entity.id
_entity.type
_entity.pdbx_description
1 polymer ?
#
loop_
_entity_poly.entity_id
_entity_poly.type
_entity_poly.pdbx_seq_one_letter_code
_entity_poly.pdbx_strand_id
1 'polypeptide(L)'
;MNREQIIRELHRFFQVRELVCSHVFSKWGERSWQFLSTDYLHNLLVIRRDILQMPMVCSHDAGAHGVLRCNMCKMVKEKKAAYLSSHILGRAGDFSVQGLTAQEARSRIRTMQNLLPYPMRMEGGVSWLHIDTLPQFGITEKVYEFTE
;
A
#
# COMPACT_ATOMS: atom_id res chain seq x y z
N MET A 1 -8.27 16.84 -3.11
CA MET A 1 -7.85 16.35 -4.45
C MET A 1 -8.82 15.27 -4.91
N ASN A 2 -9.19 15.33 -6.19
CA ASN A 2 -9.94 14.22 -6.78
C ASN A 2 -8.99 13.09 -7.22
N ARG A 3 -9.56 11.95 -7.60
CA ARG A 3 -8.80 10.74 -7.96
C ARG A 3 -7.78 10.99 -9.09
N GLU A 4 -8.16 11.73 -10.13
CA GLU A 4 -7.28 12.01 -11.26
C GLU A 4 -6.08 12.87 -10.86
N GLN A 5 -6.31 13.84 -9.99
CA GLN A 5 -5.24 14.68 -9.44
C GLN A 5 -4.27 13.85 -8.59
N ILE A 6 -4.80 12.93 -7.77
CA ILE A 6 -3.99 12.03 -6.94
C ILE A 6 -3.10 11.16 -7.83
N ILE A 7 -3.66 10.53 -8.84
CA ILE A 7 -2.90 9.67 -9.77
C ILE A 7 -1.84 10.47 -10.52
N ARG A 8 -2.18 11.68 -10.96
CA ARG A 8 -1.22 12.56 -11.64
C ARG A 8 -0.02 12.91 -10.75
N GLU A 9 -0.27 13.21 -9.48
CA GLU A 9 0.81 13.48 -8.53
C GLU A 9 1.62 12.22 -8.21
N LEU A 10 0.96 11.06 -8.09
CA LEU A 10 1.64 9.79 -7.84
C LEU A 10 2.59 9.40 -8.98
N HIS A 11 2.27 9.75 -10.23
CA HIS A 11 3.18 9.51 -11.38
C HIS A 11 4.57 10.15 -11.20
N ARG A 12 4.72 11.13 -10.34
CA ARG A 12 6.03 11.72 -10.02
C ARG A 12 6.90 10.78 -9.19
N PHE A 13 6.30 9.79 -8.55
CA PHE A 13 6.97 8.92 -7.58
C PHE A 13 6.87 7.44 -7.93
N PHE A 14 5.80 7.02 -8.60
CA PHE A 14 5.52 5.62 -8.89
C PHE A 14 5.02 5.42 -10.31
N GLN A 15 5.37 4.28 -10.87
CA GLN A 15 4.69 3.74 -12.05
C GLN A 15 3.68 2.69 -11.57
N VAL A 16 2.52 2.58 -12.22
CA VAL A 16 1.47 1.66 -11.77
C VAL A 16 1.94 0.20 -11.74
N ARG A 17 2.87 -0.17 -12.63
CA ARG A 17 3.45 -1.52 -12.63
C ARG A 17 4.18 -1.88 -11.35
N GLU A 18 4.58 -0.88 -10.55
CA GLU A 18 5.21 -1.10 -9.25
C GLU A 18 4.20 -1.39 -8.14
N LEU A 19 2.92 -1.07 -8.38
CA LEU A 19 1.85 -1.13 -7.38
C LEU A 19 0.87 -2.28 -7.61
N VAL A 20 0.98 -2.98 -8.73
CA VAL A 20 0.11 -4.11 -9.08
C VAL A 20 0.96 -5.31 -9.50
N CYS A 21 0.40 -6.52 -9.38
CA CYS A 21 1.12 -7.72 -9.83
C CYS A 21 1.31 -7.73 -11.35
N SER A 22 2.28 -8.50 -11.81
CA SER A 22 2.62 -8.61 -13.24
C SER A 22 1.45 -9.08 -14.11
N HIS A 23 0.59 -9.95 -13.57
CA HIS A 23 -0.59 -10.45 -14.30
C HIS A 23 -1.57 -9.32 -14.62
N VAL A 24 -1.84 -8.45 -13.65
CA VAL A 24 -2.74 -7.30 -13.82
C VAL A 24 -2.12 -6.30 -14.79
N PHE A 25 -0.84 -5.96 -14.61
CA PHE A 25 -0.19 -5.02 -15.50
C PHE A 25 -0.10 -5.53 -16.94
N SER A 26 0.21 -6.82 -17.14
CA SER A 26 0.26 -7.40 -18.49
C SER A 26 -1.07 -7.30 -19.22
N LYS A 27 -2.18 -7.44 -18.51
CA LYS A 27 -3.52 -7.37 -19.12
C LYS A 27 -4.03 -5.94 -19.30
N TRP A 28 -3.78 -5.07 -18.33
CA TRP A 28 -4.45 -3.76 -18.23
C TRP A 28 -3.52 -2.56 -18.46
N GLY A 29 -2.18 -2.74 -18.37
CA GLY A 29 -1.21 -1.65 -18.55
C GLY A 29 -1.49 -0.48 -17.62
N GLU A 30 -1.44 0.75 -18.14
CA GLU A 30 -1.71 1.97 -17.37
C GLU A 30 -3.13 2.02 -16.78
N ARG A 31 -4.06 1.28 -17.38
CA ARG A 31 -5.44 1.18 -16.84
C ARG A 31 -5.48 0.44 -15.49
N SER A 32 -4.38 -0.18 -15.07
CA SER A 32 -4.29 -0.87 -13.77
C SER A 32 -4.56 0.04 -12.57
N TRP A 33 -4.39 1.35 -12.71
CA TRP A 33 -4.78 2.31 -11.67
C TRP A 33 -6.22 2.12 -11.19
N GLN A 34 -7.12 1.68 -12.07
CA GLN A 34 -8.54 1.48 -11.75
C GLN A 34 -8.80 0.49 -10.61
N PHE A 35 -7.85 -0.42 -10.35
CA PHE A 35 -7.99 -1.46 -9.34
C PHE A 35 -7.49 -1.04 -7.95
N LEU A 36 -6.84 0.12 -7.85
CA LEU A 36 -6.33 0.65 -6.59
C LEU A 36 -7.34 1.65 -6.01
N SER A 37 -7.66 1.51 -4.73
CA SER A 37 -8.66 2.37 -4.10
C SER A 37 -8.17 3.80 -3.92
N THR A 38 -9.06 4.77 -4.01
CA THR A 38 -8.71 6.19 -3.94
C THR A 38 -8.17 6.58 -2.56
N ASP A 39 -8.73 6.03 -1.49
CA ASP A 39 -8.26 6.30 -0.14
C ASP A 39 -6.83 5.82 0.09
N TYR A 40 -6.51 4.60 -0.38
CA TYR A 40 -5.15 4.06 -0.34
C TYR A 40 -4.18 4.94 -1.15
N LEU A 41 -4.55 5.29 -2.38
CA LEU A 41 -3.71 6.12 -3.25
C LEU A 41 -3.47 7.51 -2.65
N HIS A 42 -4.48 8.10 -2.03
CA HIS A 42 -4.33 9.42 -1.42
C HIS A 42 -3.42 9.37 -0.19
N ASN A 43 -3.59 8.37 0.68
CA ASN A 43 -2.68 8.16 1.80
C ASN A 43 -1.25 7.89 1.33
N LEU A 44 -1.07 7.05 0.31
CA LEU A 44 0.25 6.75 -0.27
C LEU A 44 0.94 8.03 -0.77
N LEU A 45 0.21 8.89 -1.47
CA LEU A 45 0.73 10.17 -1.94
C LEU A 45 1.22 11.04 -0.78
N VAL A 46 0.39 11.22 0.24
CA VAL A 46 0.75 12.04 1.42
C VAL A 46 1.93 11.44 2.16
N ILE A 47 1.95 10.13 2.37
CA ILE A 47 3.08 9.45 3.01
C ILE A 47 4.37 9.70 2.23
N ARG A 48 4.35 9.46 0.92
CA ARG A 48 5.55 9.63 0.08
C ARG A 48 6.02 11.08 -0.02
N ARG A 49 5.09 11.99 -0.28
CA ARG A 49 5.40 13.39 -0.61
C ARG A 49 5.60 14.24 0.62
N ASP A 50 4.75 14.08 1.65
CA ASP A 50 4.65 15.03 2.75
C ASP A 50 5.22 14.52 4.07
N ILE A 51 5.13 13.22 4.35
CA ILE A 51 5.56 12.62 5.62
C ILE A 51 6.99 12.09 5.54
N LEU A 52 7.25 11.09 4.71
CA LEU A 52 8.56 10.45 4.64
C LEU A 52 9.55 11.23 3.77
N GLN A 53 9.08 11.79 2.66
CA GLN A 53 9.90 12.58 1.71
C GLN A 53 11.12 11.82 1.19
N MET A 54 11.06 10.50 1.20
CA MET A 54 12.12 9.58 0.78
C MET A 54 11.59 8.63 -0.30
N PRO A 55 12.44 8.17 -1.22
CA PRO A 55 12.04 7.15 -2.18
C PRO A 55 11.49 5.91 -1.49
N MET A 56 10.37 5.43 -2.00
CA MET A 56 9.71 4.21 -1.56
C MET A 56 9.65 3.24 -2.72
N VAL A 57 10.02 1.98 -2.48
CA VAL A 57 9.99 0.92 -3.48
C VAL A 57 9.10 -0.19 -2.95
N CYS A 58 8.16 -0.67 -3.78
CA CYS A 58 7.38 -1.84 -3.41
C CYS A 58 8.29 -3.04 -3.16
N SER A 59 8.07 -3.70 -2.02
CA SER A 59 8.85 -4.87 -1.64
C SER A 59 8.49 -6.05 -2.54
N HIS A 60 9.51 -6.65 -3.16
CA HIS A 60 9.40 -7.83 -4.02
C HIS A 60 10.13 -9.02 -3.41
N ASP A 61 10.20 -9.13 -2.11
CA ASP A 61 10.86 -10.26 -1.45
C ASP A 61 10.23 -11.59 -1.85
N ALA A 62 11.09 -12.59 -2.02
CA ALA A 62 10.83 -13.88 -2.60
C ALA A 62 9.42 -14.43 -2.36
N GLY A 63 8.53 -14.26 -3.32
CA GLY A 63 7.17 -14.78 -3.31
C GLY A 63 6.12 -13.92 -2.61
N ALA A 64 6.51 -12.87 -1.88
CA ALA A 64 5.60 -11.92 -1.27
C ALA A 64 5.62 -10.62 -2.07
N HIS A 65 4.74 -10.49 -3.04
CA HIS A 65 4.61 -9.25 -3.78
C HIS A 65 3.83 -8.23 -2.93
N GLY A 66 4.50 -7.18 -2.49
CA GLY A 66 3.92 -6.06 -1.73
C GLY A 66 2.95 -5.20 -2.52
N VAL A 67 2.32 -5.76 -3.54
CA VAL A 67 1.49 -5.09 -4.53
C VAL A 67 0.05 -5.62 -4.47
N LEU A 68 -0.84 -5.02 -5.26
CA LEU A 68 -2.15 -5.64 -5.54
C LEU A 68 -1.93 -7.04 -6.12
N ARG A 69 -2.59 -8.03 -5.53
CA ARG A 69 -2.53 -9.44 -5.94
C ARG A 69 -3.84 -9.86 -6.59
N CYS A 70 -3.74 -10.61 -7.68
CA CYS A 70 -4.89 -11.19 -8.34
C CYS A 70 -4.98 -12.70 -8.07
N ASN A 71 -6.04 -13.34 -8.57
CA ASN A 71 -6.26 -14.77 -8.43
C ASN A 71 -5.20 -15.65 -9.10
N MET A 72 -4.38 -15.08 -10.00
CA MET A 72 -3.30 -15.80 -10.68
C MET A 72 -1.99 -15.78 -9.89
N CYS A 73 -1.85 -14.91 -8.91
CA CYS A 73 -0.65 -14.88 -8.06
C CYS A 73 -0.52 -16.18 -7.27
N LYS A 74 0.69 -16.75 -7.26
CA LYS A 74 0.97 -18.02 -6.59
C LYS A 74 0.46 -18.05 -5.15
N MET A 75 0.72 -16.99 -4.39
CA MET A 75 0.32 -16.87 -2.99
C MET A 75 -1.20 -16.95 -2.82
N VAL A 76 -1.97 -16.45 -3.78
CA VAL A 76 -3.45 -16.53 -3.75
C VAL A 76 -3.93 -17.90 -4.20
N LYS A 77 -3.35 -18.46 -5.27
CA LYS A 77 -3.70 -19.80 -5.80
C LYS A 77 -3.53 -20.91 -4.77
N GLU A 78 -2.56 -20.78 -3.88
CA GLU A 78 -2.26 -21.79 -2.87
C GLU A 78 -3.24 -21.80 -1.70
N LYS A 79 -4.10 -20.79 -1.59
CA LYS A 79 -5.12 -20.74 -0.53
C LYS A 79 -6.23 -21.74 -0.82
N LYS A 80 -6.56 -22.56 0.18
CA LYS A 80 -7.59 -23.62 0.09
C LYS A 80 -8.95 -23.19 0.63
N ALA A 81 -9.05 -21.99 1.16
CA ALA A 81 -10.27 -21.41 1.72
C ALA A 81 -10.50 -20.01 1.14
N ALA A 82 -11.64 -19.42 1.40
CA ALA A 82 -11.91 -18.04 1.02
C ALA A 82 -10.81 -17.13 1.60
N TYR A 83 -10.16 -16.36 0.72
CA TYR A 83 -9.03 -15.51 1.10
C TYR A 83 -9.23 -14.12 0.56
N LEU A 84 -9.41 -13.18 1.48
CA LEU A 84 -9.45 -11.76 1.19
C LEU A 84 -8.40 -11.05 2.02
N SER A 85 -7.57 -10.26 1.37
CA SER A 85 -6.59 -9.40 2.03
C SER A 85 -6.70 -7.98 1.48
N SER A 86 -6.15 -7.03 2.19
CA SER A 86 -6.08 -5.65 1.72
C SER A 86 -5.35 -5.53 0.38
N HIS A 87 -4.37 -6.40 0.11
CA HIS A 87 -3.68 -6.47 -1.18
C HIS A 87 -4.60 -6.90 -2.32
N ILE A 88 -5.44 -7.92 -2.12
CA ILE A 88 -6.40 -8.38 -3.14
C ILE A 88 -7.43 -7.30 -3.44
N LEU A 89 -7.80 -6.53 -2.42
CA LEU A 89 -8.80 -5.46 -2.55
C LEU A 89 -8.26 -4.17 -3.14
N GLY A 90 -6.97 -4.12 -3.51
CA GLY A 90 -6.35 -2.91 -4.07
C GLY A 90 -6.20 -1.77 -3.06
N ARG A 91 -6.06 -2.11 -1.78
CA ARG A 91 -6.04 -1.14 -0.68
C ARG A 91 -4.73 -1.15 0.10
N ALA A 92 -3.73 -1.89 -0.34
CA ALA A 92 -2.48 -2.08 0.40
C ALA A 92 -1.23 -2.08 -0.46
N GLY A 93 -0.11 -1.76 0.17
CA GLY A 93 1.23 -1.95 -0.38
C GLY A 93 2.24 -2.17 0.73
N ASP A 94 3.28 -2.92 0.41
CA ASP A 94 4.45 -3.15 1.25
C ASP A 94 5.65 -2.46 0.61
N PHE A 95 6.36 -1.66 1.38
CA PHE A 95 7.43 -0.81 0.85
C PHE A 95 8.72 -0.94 1.65
N SER A 96 9.83 -0.78 0.95
CA SER A 96 11.10 -0.39 1.54
C SER A 96 11.28 1.11 1.35
N VAL A 97 11.74 1.80 2.38
CA VAL A 97 11.94 3.26 2.36
C VAL A 97 13.43 3.54 2.40
N GLN A 98 13.92 4.29 1.43
CA GLN A 98 15.35 4.63 1.36
C GLN A 98 15.77 5.43 2.60
N GLY A 99 16.83 4.95 3.26
CA GLY A 99 17.42 5.63 4.42
C GLY A 99 16.66 5.48 5.73
N LEU A 100 15.57 4.70 5.76
CA LEU A 100 14.78 4.43 6.97
C LEU A 100 14.53 2.94 7.14
N THR A 101 14.56 2.48 8.41
CA THR A 101 13.99 1.18 8.74
C THR A 101 12.47 1.26 8.67
N ALA A 102 11.82 0.11 8.57
CA ALA A 102 10.35 0.06 8.62
C ALA A 102 9.80 0.65 9.93
N GLN A 103 10.49 0.38 11.05
CA GLN A 103 10.14 0.94 12.37
C GLN A 103 10.21 2.47 12.38
N GLU A 104 11.28 3.04 11.84
CA GLU A 104 11.44 4.50 11.74
C GLU A 104 10.37 5.11 10.84
N ALA A 105 10.05 4.47 9.71
CA ALA A 105 8.99 4.92 8.82
C ALA A 105 7.62 4.90 9.51
N ARG A 106 7.29 3.81 10.22
CA ARG A 106 6.04 3.72 10.99
C ARG A 106 5.95 4.80 12.06
N SER A 107 7.06 5.06 12.73
CA SER A 107 7.13 6.09 13.78
C SER A 107 6.86 7.49 13.21
N ARG A 108 7.47 7.83 12.07
CA ARG A 108 7.22 9.11 11.39
C ARG A 108 5.76 9.26 10.96
N ILE A 109 5.17 8.21 10.40
CA ILE A 109 3.76 8.23 10.00
C ILE A 109 2.87 8.48 11.21
N ARG A 110 3.11 7.81 12.35
CA ARG A 110 2.34 8.05 13.57
C ARG A 110 2.47 9.49 14.08
N THR A 111 3.68 10.03 14.08
CA THR A 111 3.93 11.40 14.53
C THR A 111 3.19 12.43 13.66
N MET A 112 3.08 12.16 12.36
CA MET A 112 2.48 13.08 11.39
C MET A 112 1.11 12.60 10.88
N GLN A 113 0.43 11.73 11.63
CA GLN A 113 -0.82 11.11 11.20
C GLN A 113 -1.95 12.10 10.92
N ASN A 114 -1.87 13.31 11.48
CA ASN A 114 -2.84 14.37 11.21
C ASN A 114 -2.84 14.84 9.75
N LEU A 115 -1.77 14.56 8.99
CA LEU A 115 -1.70 14.87 7.56
C LEU A 115 -2.43 13.86 6.69
N LEU A 116 -2.68 12.65 7.21
CA LEU A 116 -3.33 11.58 6.42
C LEU A 116 -4.79 11.93 6.14
N PRO A 117 -5.22 11.86 4.87
CA PRO A 117 -6.63 12.12 4.53
C PRO A 117 -7.59 11.04 5.03
N TYR A 118 -7.14 9.79 5.21
CA TYR A 118 -8.00 8.67 5.60
C TYR A 118 -7.37 7.85 6.72
N PRO A 119 -8.19 7.18 7.55
CA PRO A 119 -7.68 6.18 8.49
C PRO A 119 -6.91 5.08 7.76
N MET A 120 -5.91 4.54 8.43
CA MET A 120 -5.08 3.47 7.85
C MET A 120 -4.57 2.52 8.91
N ARG A 121 -4.13 1.35 8.44
CA ARG A 121 -3.44 0.36 9.25
C ARG A 121 -2.00 0.20 8.79
N MET A 122 -1.14 -0.18 9.73
CA MET A 122 0.23 -0.62 9.48
C MET A 122 0.46 -1.96 10.16
N GLU A 123 1.23 -2.83 9.53
CA GLU A 123 1.66 -4.09 10.15
C GLU A 123 2.92 -3.84 10.97
N GLY A 124 2.88 -4.21 12.26
CA GLY A 124 4.02 -4.15 13.14
C GLY A 124 4.84 -5.44 13.14
N GLY A 125 6.09 -5.37 13.63
CA GLY A 125 6.95 -6.55 13.78
C GLY A 125 7.53 -7.11 12.48
N VAL A 126 7.34 -6.44 11.35
CA VAL A 126 7.89 -6.84 10.05
C VAL A 126 8.95 -5.85 9.58
N SER A 127 9.85 -6.31 8.70
CA SER A 127 10.97 -5.51 8.19
C SER A 127 10.62 -4.60 7.01
N TRP A 128 9.37 -4.64 6.56
CA TRP A 128 8.84 -3.76 5.51
C TRP A 128 7.77 -2.84 6.07
N LEU A 129 7.49 -1.75 5.36
CA LEU A 129 6.40 -0.85 5.68
C LEU A 129 5.13 -1.32 4.97
N HIS A 130 4.24 -1.99 5.69
CA HIS A 130 2.89 -2.29 5.22
C HIS A 130 1.95 -1.16 5.58
N ILE A 131 1.27 -0.62 4.58
CA ILE A 131 0.20 0.36 4.75
C ILE A 131 -1.06 -0.12 4.05
N ASP A 132 -2.21 0.02 4.69
CA ASP A 132 -3.48 -0.27 4.06
C ASP A 132 -4.62 0.61 4.60
N THR A 133 -5.69 0.71 3.83
CA THR A 133 -6.90 1.43 4.20
C THR A 133 -8.08 0.48 4.41
N LEU A 134 -7.82 -0.79 4.71
CA LEU A 134 -8.89 -1.74 5.01
C LEU A 134 -9.55 -1.35 6.34
N PRO A 135 -10.86 -1.05 6.35
CA PRO A 135 -11.54 -0.74 7.59
C PRO A 135 -11.54 -1.95 8.53
N GLN A 136 -11.33 -1.70 9.81
CA GLN A 136 -11.40 -2.74 10.83
C GLN A 136 -12.46 -2.37 11.85
N PHE A 137 -13.40 -3.31 12.07
CA PHE A 137 -14.51 -3.09 12.98
C PHE A 137 -14.02 -2.79 14.40
N GLY A 138 -14.60 -1.78 15.01
CA GLY A 138 -14.26 -1.38 16.39
C GLY A 138 -13.00 -0.55 16.56
N ILE A 139 -12.26 -0.28 15.46
CA ILE A 139 -11.06 0.55 15.50
C ILE A 139 -11.43 1.98 15.12
N THR A 140 -11.11 2.93 15.99
CA THR A 140 -11.39 4.37 15.82
C THR A 140 -10.13 5.21 15.64
N GLU A 141 -8.94 4.64 15.90
CA GLU A 141 -7.68 5.32 15.72
C GLU A 141 -7.44 5.67 14.24
N LYS A 142 -6.86 6.84 14.01
CA LYS A 142 -6.47 7.26 12.66
C LYS A 142 -5.44 6.32 12.03
N VAL A 143 -4.46 5.90 12.82
CA VAL A 143 -3.45 4.93 12.43
C VAL A 143 -3.46 3.79 13.43
N TYR A 144 -3.83 2.62 12.96
CA TYR A 144 -3.87 1.41 13.77
C TYR A 144 -2.73 0.47 13.35
N GLU A 145 -1.99 -0.05 14.33
CA GLU A 145 -0.93 -1.03 14.10
C GLU A 145 -1.41 -2.42 14.55
N PHE A 146 -1.33 -3.37 13.64
CA PHE A 146 -1.67 -4.77 13.92
C PHE A 146 -0.45 -5.65 13.77
N THR A 147 -0.48 -6.82 14.38
CA THR A 147 0.51 -7.89 14.21
C THR A 147 -0.22 -9.17 13.80
N GLU A 148 0.37 -9.95 12.89
CA GLU A 148 -0.13 -11.28 12.54
C GLU A 148 0.38 -12.36 13.50
#